data_cfafbe096efaedae5b86b2e29b94fc7b
#
_entry.id   cfafbe096efaedae5b86b2e29b94fc7b
#
_cell.length_a   1.000
_cell.length_b   1.000
_cell.length_c   1.000
_cell.angle_alpha   90.00
_cell.angle_beta   90.00
_cell.angle_gamma   90.00
#
_symmetry.space_group_name_H-M   'P 1'
#
loop_
_entity.id
_entity.type
_entity.pdbx_description
1 polymer ?
#
loop_
_entity_poly.entity_id
_entity_poly.type
_entity_poly.pdbx_seq_one_letter_code
_entity_poly.pdbx_strand_id
1 'polypeptide(L)'
;MATGEIKDGRSFDRLINFSDAIVAVAITVLVLPIAGLSIERGEATVWEVLGDHRGEIITFFFTFFVVSVMWLTHNRVMNELRGYDGPIFWLNTSWLSIIAFLPVTSALYGDSEAGWAGAGGDLGGSGMLYWGSMALISLNTTLIVRHARKNPELYESEQPTYDTWRTKYRGWIYVTYFLSIGVVSLFSPTISSYGPLGFFFLPLLLNNPGSSTTGKTN
;
A
#
# COMPACT_ATOMS: atom_id res chain seq x y z
N MET A 1 25.60 7.43 18.84
CA MET A 1 25.27 6.88 17.51
C MET A 1 25.58 7.96 16.51
N ALA A 2 26.45 7.70 15.53
CA ALA A 2 26.80 8.70 14.53
C ALA A 2 25.53 9.12 13.78
N THR A 3 25.15 10.38 13.91
CA THR A 3 24.17 11.03 13.06
C THR A 3 24.70 10.93 11.64
N GLY A 4 24.11 10.02 10.85
CA GLY A 4 24.49 9.86 9.45
C GLY A 4 24.29 11.20 8.74
N GLU A 5 25.23 11.56 7.86
CA GLU A 5 25.17 12.77 7.05
C GLU A 5 23.80 12.86 6.34
N ILE A 6 23.06 13.93 6.58
CA ILE A 6 21.77 14.18 5.90
C ILE A 6 22.09 14.61 4.47
N LYS A 7 21.54 13.89 3.50
CA LYS A 7 21.62 14.21 2.08
C LYS A 7 20.36 14.95 1.67
N ASP A 8 20.51 16.22 1.32
CA ASP A 8 19.44 17.14 0.95
C ASP A 8 19.53 17.60 -0.52
N GLY A 9 18.65 18.51 -0.90
CA GLY A 9 18.59 19.12 -2.21
C GLY A 9 18.54 18.12 -3.35
N ARG A 10 19.38 18.29 -4.39
CA ARG A 10 19.36 17.47 -5.60
C ARG A 10 19.46 15.95 -5.35
N SER A 11 20.15 15.52 -4.31
CA SER A 11 20.25 14.08 -3.97
C SER A 11 18.94 13.53 -3.47
N PHE A 12 18.20 14.33 -2.70
CA PHE A 12 16.89 13.94 -2.18
C PHE A 12 15.82 13.96 -3.28
N ASP A 13 15.82 14.99 -4.15
CA ASP A 13 14.93 15.06 -5.31
C ASP A 13 15.07 13.84 -6.22
N ARG A 14 16.33 13.40 -6.43
CA ARG A 14 16.60 12.19 -7.21
C ARG A 14 16.05 10.93 -6.56
N LEU A 15 16.11 10.81 -5.23
CA LEU A 15 15.53 9.67 -4.50
C LEU A 15 14.02 9.64 -4.65
N ILE A 16 13.35 10.78 -4.52
CA ILE A 16 11.89 10.90 -4.69
C ILE A 16 11.50 10.52 -6.13
N ASN A 17 12.14 11.13 -7.13
CA ASN A 17 11.85 10.86 -8.54
C ASN A 17 12.10 9.38 -8.92
N PHE A 18 13.15 8.75 -8.36
CA PHE A 18 13.42 7.33 -8.54
C PHE A 18 12.32 6.46 -7.91
N SER A 19 11.84 6.85 -6.73
CA SER A 19 10.74 6.16 -6.06
C SER A 19 9.46 6.23 -6.87
N ASP A 20 9.11 7.41 -7.38
CA ASP A 20 7.93 7.61 -8.22
C ASP A 20 7.99 6.80 -9.52
N ALA A 21 9.17 6.72 -10.14
CA ALA A 21 9.37 5.91 -11.35
C ALA A 21 9.14 4.41 -11.09
N ILE A 22 9.65 3.86 -9.97
CA ILE A 22 9.43 2.45 -9.60
C ILE A 22 7.95 2.19 -9.35
N VAL A 23 7.26 3.07 -8.64
CA VAL A 23 5.82 2.92 -8.38
C VAL A 23 5.02 2.96 -9.67
N ALA A 24 5.33 3.89 -10.57
CA ALA A 24 4.66 4.00 -11.87
C ALA A 24 4.81 2.71 -12.70
N VAL A 25 6.01 2.12 -12.73
CA VAL A 25 6.25 0.83 -13.39
C VAL A 25 5.47 -0.29 -12.70
N ALA A 26 5.54 -0.40 -11.38
CA ALA A 26 4.85 -1.44 -10.63
C ALA A 26 3.33 -1.42 -10.86
N ILE A 27 2.71 -0.23 -10.84
CA ILE A 27 1.27 -0.06 -11.11
C ILE A 27 0.91 -0.51 -12.53
N THR A 28 1.75 -0.20 -13.53
CA THR A 28 1.47 -0.62 -14.91
C THR A 28 1.64 -2.13 -15.10
N VAL A 29 2.57 -2.75 -14.39
CA VAL A 29 2.80 -4.20 -14.43
C VAL A 29 1.65 -5.00 -13.80
N LEU A 30 0.86 -4.40 -12.92
CA LEU A 30 -0.34 -5.04 -12.34
C LEU A 30 -1.34 -5.53 -13.40
N VAL A 31 -1.35 -4.94 -14.59
CA VAL A 31 -2.29 -5.33 -15.66
C VAL A 31 -1.88 -6.64 -16.37
N LEU A 32 -0.63 -7.08 -16.24
CA LEU A 32 -0.11 -8.22 -17.03
C LEU A 32 -0.91 -9.53 -16.84
N PRO A 33 -1.39 -9.90 -15.63
CA PRO A 33 -2.18 -11.12 -15.46
C PRO A 33 -3.45 -11.12 -16.31
N ILE A 34 -4.09 -9.95 -16.51
CA ILE A 34 -5.31 -9.82 -17.31
C ILE A 34 -5.05 -9.41 -18.76
N ALA A 35 -3.84 -8.98 -19.12
CA ALA A 35 -3.50 -8.57 -20.47
C ALA A 35 -3.42 -9.74 -21.46
N GLY A 36 -3.28 -10.97 -20.96
CA GLY A 36 -3.24 -12.21 -21.76
C GLY A 36 -4.61 -12.81 -22.06
N LEU A 37 -5.70 -12.22 -21.57
CA LEU A 37 -7.04 -12.72 -21.82
C LEU A 37 -7.36 -12.67 -23.32
N SER A 38 -7.76 -13.80 -23.88
CA SER A 38 -8.13 -13.93 -25.29
C SER A 38 -9.49 -14.60 -25.41
N ILE A 39 -10.26 -14.20 -26.42
CA ILE A 39 -11.53 -14.86 -26.76
C ILE A 39 -11.25 -15.77 -27.95
N GLU A 40 -11.35 -17.07 -27.76
CA GLU A 40 -11.29 -18.03 -28.86
C GLU A 40 -12.55 -17.91 -29.72
N ARG A 41 -12.34 -17.96 -31.07
CA ARG A 41 -13.46 -17.77 -31.98
C ARG A 41 -14.51 -18.86 -31.81
N GLY A 42 -15.69 -18.47 -31.34
CA GLY A 42 -16.90 -19.31 -31.29
C GLY A 42 -17.16 -20.03 -29.97
N GLU A 43 -16.33 -19.82 -28.92
CA GLU A 43 -16.46 -20.59 -27.66
C GLU A 43 -16.96 -19.79 -26.47
N ALA A 44 -16.73 -18.46 -26.42
CA ALA A 44 -17.20 -17.63 -25.31
C ALA A 44 -17.54 -16.19 -25.74
N THR A 45 -18.41 -15.58 -25.00
CA THR A 45 -18.68 -14.13 -25.07
C THR A 45 -17.69 -13.34 -24.24
N VAL A 46 -17.52 -12.05 -24.52
CA VAL A 46 -16.69 -11.14 -23.68
C VAL A 46 -17.09 -11.21 -22.21
N TRP A 47 -18.40 -11.31 -21.95
CA TRP A 47 -18.94 -11.33 -20.57
C TRP A 47 -18.63 -12.63 -19.83
N GLU A 48 -18.58 -13.77 -20.53
CA GLU A 48 -18.17 -15.06 -19.99
C GLU A 48 -16.69 -15.02 -19.61
N VAL A 49 -15.83 -14.57 -20.51
CA VAL A 49 -14.37 -14.45 -20.25
C VAL A 49 -14.10 -13.52 -19.06
N LEU A 50 -14.77 -12.35 -19.00
CA LEU A 50 -14.63 -11.44 -17.84
C LEU A 50 -15.19 -12.05 -16.55
N GLY A 51 -16.24 -12.87 -16.64
CA GLY A 51 -16.82 -13.57 -15.50
C GLY A 51 -15.89 -14.63 -14.92
N ASP A 52 -15.22 -15.38 -15.78
CA ASP A 52 -14.28 -16.45 -15.40
C ASP A 52 -13.02 -15.88 -14.75
N HIS A 53 -12.58 -14.69 -15.19
CA HIS A 53 -11.39 -13.98 -14.65
C HIS A 53 -11.73 -12.85 -13.67
N ARG A 54 -12.92 -12.92 -13.04
CA ARG A 54 -13.37 -11.86 -12.11
C ARG A 54 -12.41 -11.65 -10.93
N GLY A 55 -11.75 -12.72 -10.46
CA GLY A 55 -10.81 -12.67 -9.34
C GLY A 55 -9.61 -11.79 -9.65
N GLU A 56 -8.96 -12.02 -10.80
CA GLU A 56 -7.81 -11.25 -11.27
C GLU A 56 -8.20 -9.79 -11.53
N ILE A 57 -9.35 -9.56 -12.16
CA ILE A 57 -9.84 -8.22 -12.50
C ILE A 57 -10.12 -7.40 -11.23
N ILE A 58 -10.83 -7.98 -10.26
CA ILE A 58 -11.14 -7.29 -9.00
C ILE A 58 -9.85 -7.04 -8.22
N THR A 59 -8.95 -8.03 -8.14
CA THR A 59 -7.66 -7.90 -7.47
C THR A 59 -6.81 -6.82 -8.11
N PHE A 60 -6.79 -6.73 -9.45
CA PHE A 60 -6.11 -5.66 -10.17
C PHE A 60 -6.62 -4.27 -9.76
N PHE A 61 -7.92 -4.01 -9.89
CA PHE A 61 -8.47 -2.69 -9.57
C PHE A 61 -8.28 -2.33 -8.10
N PHE A 62 -8.49 -3.29 -7.20
CA PHE A 62 -8.28 -3.07 -5.78
C PHE A 62 -6.80 -2.75 -5.47
N THR A 63 -5.87 -3.56 -6.00
CA THR A 63 -4.42 -3.35 -5.79
C THR A 63 -3.97 -2.02 -6.35
N PHE A 64 -4.41 -1.68 -7.58
CA PHE A 64 -4.12 -0.39 -8.22
C PHE A 64 -4.53 0.78 -7.32
N PHE A 65 -5.77 0.74 -6.80
CA PHE A 65 -6.28 1.78 -5.92
C PHE A 65 -5.50 1.86 -4.59
N VAL A 66 -5.26 0.73 -3.95
CA VAL A 66 -4.53 0.67 -2.67
C VAL A 66 -3.10 1.17 -2.83
N VAL A 67 -2.39 0.73 -3.88
CA VAL A 67 -1.02 1.20 -4.16
C VAL A 67 -1.00 2.70 -4.42
N SER A 68 -1.98 3.23 -5.15
CA SER A 68 -2.10 4.68 -5.39
C SER A 68 -2.26 5.46 -4.08
N VAL A 69 -3.08 4.97 -3.14
CA VAL A 69 -3.25 5.59 -1.82
C VAL A 69 -2.00 5.47 -0.96
N MET A 70 -1.34 4.31 -0.99
CA MET A 70 -0.07 4.07 -0.28
C MET A 70 1.04 4.96 -0.81
N TRP A 71 1.17 5.08 -2.14
CA TRP A 71 2.10 6.00 -2.79
C TRP A 71 1.84 7.45 -2.39
N LEU A 72 0.59 7.90 -2.45
CA LEU A 72 0.23 9.27 -2.05
C LEU A 72 0.60 9.55 -0.59
N THR A 73 0.41 8.57 0.29
CA THR A 73 0.77 8.68 1.71
C THR A 73 2.29 8.73 1.89
N HIS A 74 3.02 7.85 1.21
CA HIS A 74 4.48 7.83 1.22
C HIS A 74 5.08 9.12 0.65
N ASN A 75 4.58 9.58 -0.49
CA ASN A 75 5.01 10.81 -1.14
C ASN A 75 4.80 12.04 -0.24
N ARG A 76 3.65 12.14 0.45
CA ARG A 76 3.42 13.21 1.43
C ARG A 76 4.45 13.18 2.55
N VAL A 77 4.73 12.00 3.12
CA VAL A 77 5.73 11.85 4.19
C VAL A 77 7.12 12.27 3.70
N MET A 78 7.53 11.85 2.51
CA MET A 78 8.82 12.23 1.95
C MET A 78 8.90 13.74 1.68
N ASN A 79 7.85 14.36 1.17
CA ASN A 79 7.83 15.80 0.90
C ASN A 79 7.77 16.69 2.16
N GLU A 80 7.51 16.15 3.34
CA GLU A 80 7.64 16.86 4.62
C GLU A 80 9.10 16.94 5.09
N LEU A 81 10.00 16.14 4.49
CA LEU A 81 11.40 16.07 4.85
C LEU A 81 12.23 17.01 3.95
N ARG A 82 13.28 17.60 4.51
CA ARG A 82 14.28 18.35 3.73
C ARG A 82 15.36 17.48 3.11
N GLY A 83 15.47 16.21 3.56
CA GLY A 83 16.51 15.29 3.12
C GLY A 83 16.37 13.91 3.76
N TYR A 84 17.32 13.05 3.48
CA TYR A 84 17.36 11.67 4.00
C TYR A 84 18.71 11.32 4.62
N ASP A 85 18.67 10.40 5.56
CA ASP A 85 19.82 9.73 6.15
C ASP A 85 19.86 8.24 5.75
N GLY A 86 20.84 7.49 6.27
CA GLY A 86 20.98 6.07 5.99
C GLY A 86 19.72 5.24 6.31
N PRO A 87 19.14 5.35 7.51
CA PRO A 87 17.90 4.67 7.85
C PRO A 87 16.73 4.96 6.91
N ILE A 88 16.47 6.22 6.55
CA ILE A 88 15.41 6.58 5.59
C ILE A 88 15.69 5.97 4.22
N PHE A 89 16.94 6.02 3.75
CA PHE A 89 17.31 5.41 2.47
C PHE A 89 16.97 3.92 2.43
N TRP A 90 17.37 3.16 3.46
CA TRP A 90 17.13 1.70 3.48
C TRP A 90 15.66 1.34 3.68
N LEU A 91 14.92 2.10 4.49
CA LEU A 91 13.47 1.91 4.66
C LEU A 91 12.72 2.21 3.35
N ASN A 92 13.11 3.28 2.64
CA ASN A 92 12.56 3.60 1.32
C ASN A 92 12.89 2.52 0.30
N THR A 93 14.13 2.03 0.26
CA THR A 93 14.55 0.94 -0.63
C THR A 93 13.78 -0.35 -0.35
N SER A 94 13.58 -0.71 0.92
CA SER A 94 12.74 -1.84 1.32
C SER A 94 11.29 -1.64 0.88
N TRP A 95 10.73 -0.46 1.08
CA TRP A 95 9.38 -0.10 0.62
C TRP A 95 9.23 -0.29 -0.89
N LEU A 96 10.17 0.24 -1.69
CA LEU A 96 10.19 0.11 -3.15
C LEU A 96 10.31 -1.35 -3.61
N SER A 97 11.12 -2.15 -2.92
CA SER A 97 11.29 -3.57 -3.25
C SER A 97 9.97 -4.35 -3.11
N ILE A 98 9.20 -4.04 -2.06
CA ILE A 98 7.92 -4.69 -1.83
C ILE A 98 6.87 -4.19 -2.85
N ILE A 99 6.84 -2.89 -3.17
CA ILE A 99 5.98 -2.34 -4.24
C ILE A 99 6.29 -3.01 -5.59
N ALA A 100 7.56 -3.16 -5.95
CA ALA A 100 7.96 -3.82 -7.20
C ALA A 100 7.59 -5.32 -7.23
N PHE A 101 7.48 -5.97 -6.06
CA PHE A 101 7.05 -7.36 -5.94
C PHE A 101 5.52 -7.54 -5.90
N LEU A 102 4.77 -6.49 -5.64
CA LEU A 102 3.31 -6.53 -5.50
C LEU A 102 2.55 -7.09 -6.72
N PRO A 103 2.96 -6.84 -7.97
CA PRO A 103 2.32 -7.46 -9.13
C PRO A 103 2.34 -9.00 -9.07
N VAL A 104 3.43 -9.59 -8.58
CA VAL A 104 3.53 -11.05 -8.43
C VAL A 104 2.56 -11.56 -7.37
N THR A 105 2.54 -10.92 -6.20
CA THR A 105 1.63 -11.34 -5.10
C THR A 105 0.17 -11.11 -5.45
N SER A 106 -0.13 -10.04 -6.19
CA SER A 106 -1.47 -9.72 -6.71
C SER A 106 -1.93 -10.77 -7.74
N ALA A 107 -1.04 -11.19 -8.65
CA ALA A 107 -1.35 -12.23 -9.63
C ALA A 107 -1.68 -13.56 -8.94
N LEU A 108 -0.81 -14.01 -8.03
CA LEU A 108 -1.02 -15.26 -7.27
C LEU A 108 -2.30 -15.24 -6.42
N TYR A 109 -2.67 -14.07 -5.88
CA TYR A 109 -3.89 -13.93 -5.09
C TYR A 109 -5.14 -13.87 -5.97
N GLY A 110 -5.08 -13.22 -7.13
CA GLY A 110 -6.20 -13.11 -8.09
C GLY A 110 -6.48 -14.41 -8.82
N ASP A 111 -5.43 -15.14 -9.25
CA ASP A 111 -5.50 -16.43 -9.95
C ASP A 111 -5.99 -17.56 -9.02
N SER A 112 -5.74 -17.45 -7.72
CA SER A 112 -6.36 -18.35 -6.78
C SER A 112 -7.86 -18.06 -6.80
N GLU A 113 -8.68 -18.95 -7.40
CA GLU A 113 -10.17 -18.87 -7.41
C GLU A 113 -10.76 -18.60 -6.02
N ALA A 114 -9.97 -18.65 -5.05
CA ALA A 114 -10.17 -18.46 -3.66
C ALA A 114 -10.02 -17.04 -3.15
N GLY A 115 -9.36 -16.19 -3.82
CA GLY A 115 -9.36 -14.76 -3.46
C GLY A 115 -10.79 -14.24 -3.37
N TRP A 116 -11.68 -14.75 -4.26
CA TRP A 116 -13.08 -14.28 -4.38
C TRP A 116 -14.14 -15.38 -4.52
N ALA A 117 -13.78 -16.64 -4.76
CA ALA A 117 -14.74 -17.71 -5.10
C ALA A 117 -14.69 -18.98 -4.24
N GLY A 118 -13.76 -19.14 -3.34
CA GLY A 118 -13.87 -20.14 -2.27
C GLY A 118 -13.69 -21.61 -2.67
N ALA A 119 -12.94 -21.96 -3.71
CA ALA A 119 -12.70 -23.32 -4.09
C ALA A 119 -11.22 -23.73 -4.02
N GLY A 120 -10.87 -24.47 -3.01
CA GLY A 120 -9.90 -25.55 -2.94
C GLY A 120 -8.54 -25.42 -3.65
N GLY A 121 -7.62 -24.67 -3.07
CA GLY A 121 -6.20 -24.63 -3.40
C GLY A 121 -5.38 -24.21 -2.19
N ASP A 122 -4.08 -23.99 -2.31
CA ASP A 122 -3.23 -23.42 -1.25
C ASP A 122 -3.53 -21.92 -1.07
N LEU A 123 -4.72 -21.63 -0.59
CA LEU A 123 -5.36 -20.32 -0.56
C LEU A 123 -4.82 -19.43 0.54
N GLY A 124 -4.43 -20.03 1.64
CA GLY A 124 -3.89 -19.34 2.79
C GLY A 124 -2.55 -18.68 2.47
N GLY A 125 -1.70 -19.37 1.70
CA GLY A 125 -0.37 -18.91 1.33
C GLY A 125 -0.38 -17.65 0.44
N SER A 126 -1.17 -17.66 -0.64
CA SER A 126 -1.29 -16.52 -1.55
C SER A 126 -1.90 -15.30 -0.88
N GLY A 127 -2.94 -15.48 -0.06
CA GLY A 127 -3.55 -14.42 0.72
C GLY A 127 -2.59 -13.83 1.76
N MET A 128 -1.87 -14.67 2.50
CA MET A 128 -0.87 -14.20 3.46
C MET A 128 0.26 -13.43 2.77
N LEU A 129 0.72 -13.90 1.61
CA LEU A 129 1.76 -13.22 0.83
C LEU A 129 1.29 -11.85 0.35
N TYR A 130 0.08 -11.77 -0.19
CA TYR A 130 -0.51 -10.53 -0.70
C TYR A 130 -0.78 -9.50 0.40
N TRP A 131 -1.57 -9.88 1.43
CA TRP A 131 -1.90 -8.99 2.53
C TRP A 131 -0.69 -8.67 3.42
N GLY A 132 0.22 -9.64 3.56
CA GLY A 132 1.51 -9.44 4.23
C GLY A 132 2.39 -8.42 3.52
N SER A 133 2.42 -8.41 2.19
CA SER A 133 3.13 -7.39 1.41
C SER A 133 2.56 -5.99 1.68
N MET A 134 1.24 -5.84 1.72
CA MET A 134 0.59 -4.56 2.08
C MET A 134 0.89 -4.13 3.53
N ALA A 135 0.93 -5.09 4.46
CA ALA A 135 1.33 -4.82 5.84
C ALA A 135 2.78 -4.32 5.92
N LEU A 136 3.71 -4.94 5.17
CA LEU A 136 5.12 -4.53 5.11
C LEU A 136 5.30 -3.15 4.47
N ILE A 137 4.56 -2.81 3.42
CA ILE A 137 4.56 -1.46 2.81
C ILE A 137 4.13 -0.43 3.86
N SER A 138 3.01 -0.68 4.56
CA SER A 138 2.51 0.19 5.62
C SER A 138 3.48 0.31 6.79
N LEU A 139 4.16 -0.79 7.15
CA LEU A 139 5.18 -0.82 8.20
C LEU A 139 6.38 0.06 7.83
N ASN A 140 6.93 -0.06 6.62
CA ASN A 140 8.06 0.77 6.18
C ASN A 140 7.70 2.26 6.24
N THR A 141 6.54 2.68 5.71
CA THR A 141 6.07 4.08 5.82
C THR A 141 5.96 4.51 7.28
N THR A 142 5.41 3.66 8.15
CA THR A 142 5.28 3.95 9.59
C THR A 142 6.64 4.10 10.27
N LEU A 143 7.63 3.28 9.90
CA LEU A 143 8.99 3.35 10.42
C LEU A 143 9.73 4.58 9.93
N ILE A 144 9.53 5.02 8.67
CA ILE A 144 10.06 6.29 8.14
C ILE A 144 9.54 7.44 8.99
N VAL A 145 8.22 7.55 9.17
CA VAL A 145 7.61 8.58 10.03
C VAL A 145 8.14 8.54 11.44
N ARG A 146 8.27 7.34 12.03
CA ARG A 146 8.80 7.18 13.40
C ARG A 146 10.26 7.62 13.51
N HIS A 147 11.09 7.29 12.51
CA HIS A 147 12.49 7.68 12.49
C HIS A 147 12.64 9.20 12.32
N ALA A 148 11.94 9.79 11.35
CA ALA A 148 11.94 11.23 11.11
C ALA A 148 11.51 12.03 12.37
N ARG A 149 10.50 11.54 13.10
CA ARG A 149 10.05 12.17 14.36
C ARG A 149 11.05 12.16 15.50
N LYS A 150 11.94 11.17 15.51
CA LYS A 150 13.04 11.10 16.49
C LYS A 150 14.22 12.00 16.12
N ASN A 151 14.26 12.45 14.88
CA ASN A 151 15.32 13.27 14.30
C ASN A 151 14.70 14.53 13.65
N PRO A 152 14.34 15.56 14.47
CA PRO A 152 13.66 16.75 14.01
C PRO A 152 14.38 17.50 12.88
N GLU A 153 15.69 17.37 12.83
CA GLU A 153 16.56 17.93 11.80
C GLU A 153 16.28 17.42 10.38
N LEU A 154 15.53 16.34 10.23
CA LEU A 154 15.11 15.81 8.95
C LEU A 154 13.91 16.53 8.35
N TYR A 155 13.15 17.31 9.13
CA TYR A 155 12.01 18.06 8.62
C TYR A 155 12.44 19.40 8.00
N GLU A 156 11.71 19.82 6.96
CA GLU A 156 11.91 21.13 6.33
C GLU A 156 11.28 22.25 7.15
N SER A 157 10.16 21.96 7.83
CA SER A 157 9.43 22.86 8.69
C SER A 157 9.19 22.25 10.07
N GLU A 158 8.38 22.88 10.91
CA GLU A 158 7.99 22.31 12.21
C GLU A 158 7.34 20.94 12.03
N GLN A 159 7.66 20.01 12.95
CA GLN A 159 7.10 18.66 12.91
C GLN A 159 5.57 18.69 12.94
N PRO A 160 4.91 17.84 12.13
CA PRO A 160 3.46 17.72 12.17
C PRO A 160 2.94 17.39 13.58
N THR A 161 2.00 18.19 14.06
CA THR A 161 1.34 17.97 15.35
C THR A 161 0.15 17.04 15.15
N TYR A 162 0.00 16.03 16.01
CA TYR A 162 -1.17 15.16 15.99
C TYR A 162 -2.19 15.57 17.04
N ASP A 163 -3.33 16.01 16.59
CA ASP A 163 -4.43 16.47 17.45
C ASP A 163 -5.15 15.31 18.15
N THR A 164 -5.03 14.08 17.60
CA THR A 164 -5.74 12.90 18.12
C THR A 164 -4.85 11.65 18.15
N TRP A 165 -5.19 10.69 19.04
CA TRP A 165 -4.54 9.39 19.08
C TRP A 165 -4.70 8.62 17.73
N ARG A 166 -5.83 8.81 17.04
CA ARG A 166 -6.11 8.19 15.75
C ARG A 166 -5.08 8.60 14.71
N THR A 167 -4.76 9.88 14.63
CA THR A 167 -3.74 10.41 13.73
C THR A 167 -2.35 9.89 14.11
N LYS A 168 -2.05 9.83 15.41
CA LYS A 168 -0.77 9.34 15.95
C LYS A 168 -0.51 7.87 15.62
N TYR A 169 -1.53 7.02 15.69
CA TYR A 169 -1.40 5.57 15.50
C TYR A 169 -1.89 5.08 14.13
N ARG A 170 -2.25 5.98 13.24
CA ARG A 170 -2.82 5.66 11.92
C ARG A 170 -2.00 4.62 11.16
N GLY A 171 -0.67 4.77 11.09
CA GLY A 171 0.20 3.83 10.41
C GLY A 171 0.13 2.42 11.02
N TRP A 172 0.18 2.31 12.35
CA TRP A 172 0.07 1.03 13.04
C TRP A 172 -1.29 0.36 12.86
N ILE A 173 -2.37 1.15 12.75
CA ILE A 173 -3.71 0.62 12.47
C ILE A 173 -3.74 -0.07 11.10
N TYR A 174 -3.14 0.54 10.06
CA TYR A 174 -3.04 -0.09 8.75
C TYR A 174 -2.17 -1.34 8.76
N VAL A 175 -1.02 -1.32 9.44
CA VAL A 175 -0.16 -2.51 9.60
C VAL A 175 -0.93 -3.65 10.25
N THR A 176 -1.59 -3.40 11.38
CA THR A 176 -2.37 -4.42 12.09
C THR A 176 -3.53 -4.91 11.26
N TYR A 177 -4.23 -4.02 10.55
CA TYR A 177 -5.33 -4.36 9.67
C TYR A 177 -4.90 -5.34 8.57
N PHE A 178 -3.88 -5.01 7.77
CA PHE A 178 -3.42 -5.87 6.69
C PHE A 178 -2.83 -7.19 7.21
N LEU A 179 -2.07 -7.14 8.30
CA LEU A 179 -1.50 -8.33 8.90
C LEU A 179 -2.59 -9.28 9.43
N SER A 180 -3.63 -8.74 10.07
CA SER A 180 -4.74 -9.56 10.58
C SER A 180 -5.51 -10.25 9.45
N ILE A 181 -5.74 -9.57 8.32
CA ILE A 181 -6.38 -10.20 7.15
C ILE A 181 -5.47 -11.29 6.57
N GLY A 182 -4.15 -11.03 6.46
CA GLY A 182 -3.19 -12.03 6.03
C GLY A 182 -3.20 -13.27 6.91
N VAL A 183 -3.23 -13.10 8.22
CA VAL A 183 -3.35 -14.24 9.16
C VAL A 183 -4.70 -14.95 9.02
N VAL A 184 -5.79 -14.21 8.90
CA VAL A 184 -7.14 -14.79 8.69
C VAL A 184 -7.19 -15.58 7.40
N SER A 185 -6.50 -15.17 6.34
CA SER A 185 -6.48 -15.90 5.06
C SER A 185 -5.92 -17.31 5.19
N LEU A 186 -5.02 -17.56 6.15
CA LEU A 186 -4.48 -18.90 6.42
C LEU A 186 -5.52 -19.90 6.96
N PHE A 187 -6.58 -19.39 7.60
CA PHE A 187 -7.61 -20.19 8.24
C PHE A 187 -8.95 -20.13 7.51
N SER A 188 -9.26 -19.01 6.88
CA SER A 188 -10.53 -18.78 6.20
C SER A 188 -10.37 -17.80 5.03
N PRO A 189 -10.04 -18.31 3.83
CA PRO A 189 -9.90 -17.50 2.62
C PRO A 189 -11.17 -16.70 2.30
N THR A 190 -12.34 -17.28 2.50
CA THR A 190 -13.64 -16.63 2.29
C THR A 190 -13.80 -15.37 3.15
N ILE A 191 -13.37 -15.40 4.42
CA ILE A 191 -13.43 -14.22 5.29
C ILE A 191 -12.42 -13.18 4.83
N SER A 192 -11.20 -13.58 4.42
CA SER A 192 -10.16 -12.66 3.96
C SER A 192 -10.54 -11.95 2.66
N SER A 193 -11.40 -12.54 1.82
CA SER A 193 -11.88 -11.91 0.58
C SER A 193 -12.74 -10.66 0.82
N TYR A 194 -13.29 -10.48 2.02
CA TYR A 194 -13.97 -9.25 2.44
C TYR A 194 -13.01 -8.15 2.92
N GLY A 195 -11.71 -8.44 2.99
CA GLY A 195 -10.68 -7.47 3.37
C GLY A 195 -10.76 -6.14 2.61
N PRO A 196 -10.93 -6.10 1.28
CA PRO A 196 -11.05 -4.83 0.55
C PRO A 196 -12.13 -3.90 1.09
N LEU A 197 -13.26 -4.43 1.54
CA LEU A 197 -14.34 -3.62 2.09
C LEU A 197 -13.89 -2.86 3.34
N GLY A 198 -13.20 -3.53 4.26
CA GLY A 198 -12.70 -2.87 5.46
C GLY A 198 -11.70 -1.75 5.17
N PHE A 199 -10.89 -1.88 4.12
CA PHE A 199 -9.96 -0.83 3.71
C PHE A 199 -10.67 0.48 3.33
N PHE A 200 -11.80 0.42 2.65
CA PHE A 200 -12.59 1.61 2.29
C PHE A 200 -13.28 2.27 3.49
N PHE A 201 -13.66 1.48 4.50
CA PHE A 201 -14.28 2.02 5.72
C PHE A 201 -13.26 2.57 6.72
N LEU A 202 -12.02 2.07 6.72
CA LEU A 202 -11.00 2.47 7.67
C LEU A 202 -10.68 3.98 7.67
N PRO A 203 -10.55 4.68 6.52
CA PRO A 203 -10.36 6.13 6.50
C PRO A 203 -11.54 6.89 7.10
N LEU A 204 -12.78 6.42 6.93
CA LEU A 204 -13.98 7.05 7.50
C LEU A 204 -13.96 7.00 9.02
N LEU A 205 -13.45 5.90 9.60
CA LEU A 205 -13.30 5.74 11.05
C LEU A 205 -12.13 6.56 11.61
N LEU A 206 -11.09 6.79 10.80
CA LEU A 206 -9.88 7.50 11.22
C LEU A 206 -9.96 9.02 10.98
N ASN A 207 -10.74 9.47 10.01
CA ASN A 207 -10.97 10.88 9.78
C ASN A 207 -12.01 11.40 10.78
N ASN A 208 -11.62 12.41 11.57
CA ASN A 208 -12.54 13.06 12.51
C ASN A 208 -13.35 14.13 11.74
N PRO A 209 -14.69 14.06 11.67
CA PRO A 209 -15.49 15.10 11.01
C PRO A 209 -15.50 16.43 11.78
N GLY A 210 -14.78 16.52 12.92
CA GLY A 210 -14.82 17.67 13.86
C GLY A 210 -13.76 18.75 13.66
N SER A 211 -12.84 18.66 12.69
CA SER A 211 -11.79 19.69 12.47
C SER A 211 -12.11 20.66 11.30
N SER A 212 -13.38 20.81 10.94
CA SER A 212 -13.78 21.87 10.02
C SER A 212 -13.89 23.19 10.77
N THR A 213 -12.89 24.07 10.56
CA THR A 213 -13.04 25.53 10.57
C THR A 213 -13.71 26.18 11.78
N THR A 214 -12.96 26.43 12.85
CA THR A 214 -13.15 27.71 13.51
C THR A 214 -12.40 28.77 12.70
N GLY A 215 -13.15 29.42 11.82
CA GLY A 215 -12.68 30.59 11.12
C GLY A 215 -12.22 31.64 12.14
N LYS A 216 -10.99 32.07 12.02
CA LYS A 216 -10.58 33.37 12.57
C LYS A 216 -11.13 34.44 11.64
N THR A 217 -12.35 34.90 11.94
CA THR A 217 -12.75 36.27 11.63
C THR A 217 -12.14 37.15 12.73
N ASN A 218 -11.13 37.91 12.37
CA ASN A 218 -10.89 39.29 12.83
C ASN A 218 -9.86 39.91 11.91
#